data_f7e33d42b0933f445a34ffcd7702a7a0
#
_entry.id   f7e33d42b0933f445a34ffcd7702a7a0
#
_cell.length_a   1.000
_cell.length_b   1.000
_cell.length_c   1.000
_cell.angle_alpha   90.00
_cell.angle_beta   90.00
_cell.angle_gamma   90.00
#
_symmetry.space_group_name_H-M   'P 1'
#
loop_
_entity.id
_entity.type
_entity.pdbx_description
1 polymer ?
#
loop_
_entity_poly.entity_id
_entity_poly.type
_entity_poly.pdbx_seq_one_letter_code
_entity_poly.pdbx_strand_id
1 'polypeptide(L)'
;NFGGGCQLSCRNGANLIIGTQTKIMGEAKIFCSHHIEIGSGCRVSWNTQIIDTDFHEIRNVDNELLNPPAPVIIHDNCWLCSGVKIYKGVEIYQGCVIAGDASICKSVNEPNAVVTGMPIRYLRREIQWIP
;
A
#
# COMPACT_ATOMS: atom_id res chain seq x y z
N ASN A 1 5.92 13.33 7.27
CA ASN A 1 5.39 14.53 6.65
C ASN A 1 4.13 14.20 5.84
N PHE A 2 3.04 14.92 6.09
CA PHE A 2 1.74 14.66 5.49
C PHE A 2 1.27 15.88 4.71
N GLY A 3 0.83 15.65 3.46
CA GLY A 3 0.27 16.70 2.62
C GLY A 3 -1.16 17.06 3.00
N GLY A 4 -1.66 18.17 2.48
CA GLY A 4 -3.02 18.61 2.72
C GLY A 4 -4.06 17.64 2.16
N GLY A 5 -5.18 17.47 2.86
CA GLY A 5 -6.25 16.56 2.45
C GLY A 5 -5.96 15.08 2.67
N CYS A 6 -4.83 14.77 3.30
CA CYS A 6 -4.45 13.40 3.63
C CYS A 6 -5.39 12.86 4.72
N GLN A 7 -5.88 11.64 4.54
CA GLN A 7 -6.76 10.98 5.50
C GLN A 7 -6.11 9.71 6.03
N LEU A 8 -5.84 9.69 7.33
CA LEU A 8 -5.29 8.53 8.03
C LEU A 8 -6.33 8.05 9.04
N SER A 9 -6.80 6.83 8.88
CA SER A 9 -7.78 6.24 9.78
C SER A 9 -7.23 4.93 10.33
N CYS A 10 -7.26 4.80 11.66
CA CYS A 10 -6.81 3.59 12.33
C CYS A 10 -7.86 3.20 13.37
N ARG A 11 -8.47 2.03 13.18
CA ARG A 11 -9.49 1.53 14.11
C ARG A 11 -8.87 1.10 15.44
N ASN A 12 -9.71 1.05 16.47
CA ASN A 12 -9.31 0.53 17.78
C ASN A 12 -8.73 -0.89 17.62
N GLY A 13 -7.57 -1.12 18.23
CA GLY A 13 -6.90 -2.41 18.18
C GLY A 13 -6.08 -2.66 16.92
N ALA A 14 -6.14 -1.75 15.93
CA ALA A 14 -5.31 -1.84 14.73
C ALA A 14 -3.97 -1.13 14.93
N ASN A 15 -3.00 -1.47 14.09
CA ASN A 15 -1.68 -0.86 14.12
C ASN A 15 -1.35 -0.22 12.77
N LEU A 16 -1.15 1.08 12.77
CA LEU A 16 -0.64 1.82 11.62
C LEU A 16 0.75 2.34 11.96
N ILE A 17 1.76 1.81 11.28
CA ILE A 17 3.17 2.15 11.54
C ILE A 17 3.74 2.79 10.29
N ILE A 18 4.31 3.98 10.45
CA ILE A 18 4.95 4.72 9.36
C ILE A 18 6.38 5.05 9.79
N GLY A 19 7.35 4.62 9.00
CA GLY A 19 8.76 4.83 9.29
C GLY A 19 9.21 6.28 9.13
N THR A 20 10.47 6.51 9.45
CA THR A 20 11.08 7.85 9.40
C THR A 20 11.32 8.28 7.95
N GLN A 21 11.32 9.61 7.72
CA GLN A 21 11.59 10.21 6.40
C GLN A 21 10.61 9.78 5.30
N THR A 22 9.51 9.15 5.66
CA THR A 22 8.42 8.85 4.73
C THR A 22 7.54 10.08 4.56
N LYS A 23 7.20 10.39 3.30
CA LYS A 23 6.33 11.51 2.96
C LYS A 23 5.06 11.00 2.32
N ILE A 24 3.94 11.45 2.85
CA ILE A 24 2.61 11.13 2.33
C ILE A 24 2.00 12.42 1.81
N MET A 25 1.73 12.42 0.51
CA MET A 25 1.30 13.61 -0.22
C MET A 25 -0.20 13.86 -0.05
N GLY A 26 -0.66 15.01 -0.53
CA GLY A 26 -2.05 15.41 -0.41
C GLY A 26 -3.05 14.44 -1.03
N GLU A 27 -4.22 14.35 -0.45
CA GLU A 27 -5.33 13.51 -0.90
C GLU A 27 -5.04 12.00 -0.83
N ALA A 28 -3.92 11.57 -0.22
CA ALA A 28 -3.69 10.16 0.05
C ALA A 28 -4.63 9.67 1.15
N LYS A 29 -5.06 8.42 1.06
CA LYS A 29 -5.99 7.81 2.01
C LYS A 29 -5.44 6.49 2.51
N ILE A 30 -5.29 6.36 3.82
CA ILE A 30 -4.84 5.14 4.47
C ILE A 30 -5.90 4.72 5.48
N PHE A 31 -6.51 3.55 5.26
CA PHE A 31 -7.51 2.99 6.14
C PHE A 31 -6.99 1.69 6.75
N CYS A 32 -6.67 1.74 8.03
CA CYS A 32 -6.12 0.62 8.77
C CYS A 32 -7.15 0.07 9.74
N SER A 33 -7.64 -1.13 9.48
CA SER A 33 -8.55 -1.84 10.38
C SER A 33 -7.90 -3.01 11.10
N HIS A 34 -6.71 -3.43 10.66
CA HIS A 34 -5.98 -4.56 11.19
C HIS A 34 -4.50 -4.20 11.38
N HIS A 35 -3.73 -4.10 10.31
CA HIS A 35 -2.31 -3.76 10.38
C HIS A 35 -1.80 -3.23 9.05
N ILE A 36 -1.27 -2.01 9.06
CA ILE A 36 -0.57 -1.42 7.91
C ILE A 36 0.78 -0.93 8.38
N GLU A 37 1.81 -1.31 7.66
CA GLU A 37 3.18 -0.91 7.93
C GLU A 37 3.80 -0.31 6.69
N ILE A 38 4.30 0.92 6.80
CA ILE A 38 5.00 1.63 5.74
C ILE A 38 6.40 1.94 6.27
N GLY A 39 7.41 1.46 5.57
CA GLY A 39 8.79 1.62 5.98
C GLY A 39 9.30 3.06 5.95
N SER A 40 10.59 3.21 6.08
CA SER A 40 11.26 4.50 6.08
C SER A 40 11.67 4.92 4.68
N GLY A 41 11.75 6.24 4.45
CA GLY A 41 12.20 6.78 3.17
C GLY A 41 11.22 6.60 2.02
N CYS A 42 9.98 6.24 2.30
CA CYS A 42 8.97 6.04 1.27
C CYS A 42 8.39 7.37 0.76
N ARG A 43 7.87 7.33 -0.44
CA ARG A 43 7.08 8.42 -1.02
C ARG A 43 5.73 7.88 -1.44
N VAL A 44 4.68 8.39 -0.83
CA VAL A 44 3.30 8.05 -1.14
C VAL A 44 2.68 9.26 -1.81
N SER A 45 2.46 9.17 -3.11
CA SER A 45 2.05 10.31 -3.94
C SER A 45 0.56 10.63 -3.78
N TRP A 46 0.11 11.65 -4.50
CA TRP A 46 -1.28 12.12 -4.43
C TRP A 46 -2.28 11.03 -4.78
N ASN A 47 -3.42 11.06 -4.12
CA ASN A 47 -4.55 10.15 -4.42
C ASN A 47 -4.21 8.66 -4.28
N THR A 48 -3.16 8.32 -3.55
CA THR A 48 -2.83 6.93 -3.24
C THR A 48 -3.82 6.42 -2.19
N GLN A 49 -4.23 5.16 -2.33
CA GLN A 49 -5.05 4.47 -1.34
C GLN A 49 -4.31 3.24 -0.83
N ILE A 50 -4.26 3.08 0.49
CA ILE A 50 -3.69 1.90 1.15
C ILE A 50 -4.74 1.40 2.12
N ILE A 51 -5.24 0.18 1.91
CA ILE A 51 -6.39 -0.35 2.63
C ILE A 51 -6.13 -1.81 2.98
N ASP A 52 -6.32 -2.19 4.24
CA ASP A 52 -6.13 -3.56 4.70
C ASP A 52 -7.45 -4.30 4.93
N THR A 53 -8.55 -3.76 4.46
CA THR A 53 -9.90 -4.29 4.64
C THR A 53 -10.76 -4.03 3.42
N ASP A 54 -11.75 -4.87 3.19
CA ASP A 54 -12.80 -4.62 2.19
C ASP A 54 -13.99 -3.86 2.80
N PHE A 55 -13.92 -3.46 4.06
CA PHE A 55 -14.95 -2.78 4.84
C PHE A 55 -16.18 -3.63 5.13
N HIS A 56 -16.63 -4.47 4.21
CA HIS A 56 -17.82 -5.28 4.36
C HIS A 56 -17.49 -6.77 4.23
N GLU A 57 -18.18 -7.60 4.98
CA GLU A 57 -17.96 -9.03 4.96
C GLU A 57 -18.67 -9.68 3.77
N ILE A 58 -17.97 -10.62 3.14
CA ILE A 58 -18.54 -11.53 2.14
C ILE A 58 -18.54 -12.91 2.76
N ARG A 59 -19.72 -13.54 2.80
CA ARG A 59 -19.88 -14.89 3.36
C ARG A 59 -20.49 -15.82 2.34
N ASN A 60 -20.11 -17.09 2.39
CA ASN A 60 -20.72 -18.13 1.56
C ASN A 60 -22.05 -18.60 2.17
N VAL A 61 -22.68 -19.59 1.54
CA VAL A 61 -23.98 -20.11 1.99
C VAL A 61 -23.89 -20.80 3.36
N ASP A 62 -22.72 -21.24 3.78
CA ASP A 62 -22.47 -21.84 5.09
C ASP A 62 -22.07 -20.79 6.14
N ASN A 63 -22.20 -19.51 5.81
CA ASN A 63 -21.88 -18.39 6.68
C ASN A 63 -20.39 -18.29 7.05
N GLU A 64 -19.52 -18.84 6.22
CA GLU A 64 -18.08 -18.69 6.39
C GLU A 64 -17.61 -17.38 5.83
N LEU A 65 -16.74 -16.67 6.56
CA LEU A 65 -16.14 -15.39 6.11
C LEU A 65 -15.12 -15.65 5.02
N LEU A 66 -15.36 -15.08 3.84
CA LEU A 66 -14.50 -15.27 2.66
C LEU A 66 -13.44 -14.19 2.48
N ASN A 67 -13.63 -13.02 3.05
CA ASN A 67 -12.77 -11.86 2.82
C ASN A 67 -12.31 -11.17 4.11
N PRO A 68 -11.62 -11.88 5.01
CA PRO A 68 -11.13 -11.25 6.23
C PRO A 68 -10.11 -10.15 5.89
N PRO A 69 -9.92 -9.16 6.78
CA PRO A 69 -8.82 -8.21 6.61
C PRO A 69 -7.48 -8.94 6.64
N ALA A 70 -6.48 -8.35 6.00
CA ALA A 70 -5.14 -8.89 5.95
C ALA A 70 -4.12 -7.75 5.95
N PRO A 71 -2.95 -7.91 6.58
CA PRO A 71 -2.00 -6.82 6.72
C PRO A 71 -1.44 -6.35 5.38
N VAL A 72 -1.09 -5.07 5.32
CA VAL A 72 -0.33 -4.49 4.21
C VAL A 72 1.04 -4.09 4.74
N ILE A 73 2.10 -4.55 4.08
CA ILE A 73 3.48 -4.25 4.46
C ILE A 73 4.19 -3.63 3.26
N ILE A 74 4.63 -2.40 3.41
CA ILE A 74 5.43 -1.70 2.41
C ILE A 74 6.79 -1.45 3.03
N HIS A 75 7.83 -2.06 2.45
CA HIS A 75 9.18 -1.96 2.98
C HIS A 75 9.81 -0.60 2.67
N ASP A 76 11.07 -0.41 3.07
CA ASP A 76 11.75 0.87 2.97
C ASP A 76 11.95 1.33 1.53
N ASN A 77 12.03 2.64 1.35
CA ASN A 77 12.43 3.27 0.10
C ASN A 77 11.52 2.90 -1.09
N CYS A 78 10.25 2.71 -0.85
CA CYS A 78 9.27 2.52 -1.92
C CYS A 78 8.67 3.84 -2.37
N TRP A 79 8.39 3.94 -3.65
CA TRP A 79 7.71 5.08 -4.23
C TRP A 79 6.40 4.61 -4.85
N LEU A 80 5.29 5.02 -4.25
CA LEU A 80 3.96 4.77 -4.78
C LEU A 80 3.56 6.01 -5.57
N CYS A 81 3.45 5.88 -6.89
CA CYS A 81 3.09 7.01 -7.76
C CYS A 81 1.62 7.39 -7.56
N SER A 82 1.21 8.51 -8.16
CA SER A 82 -0.14 9.04 -7.94
C SER A 82 -1.22 8.04 -8.38
N GLY A 83 -2.31 8.01 -7.63
CA GLY A 83 -3.45 7.16 -7.94
C GLY A 83 -3.27 5.67 -7.68
N VAL A 84 -2.12 5.26 -7.13
CA VAL A 84 -1.86 3.85 -6.78
C VAL A 84 -2.82 3.39 -5.70
N LYS A 85 -3.31 2.16 -5.85
CA LYS A 85 -4.16 1.51 -4.85
C LYS A 85 -3.49 0.22 -4.39
N ILE A 86 -3.27 0.13 -3.07
CA ILE A 86 -2.69 -1.07 -2.44
C ILE A 86 -3.79 -1.72 -1.61
N TYR A 87 -4.07 -2.97 -1.91
CA TYR A 87 -5.14 -3.72 -1.26
C TYR A 87 -4.60 -4.67 -0.19
N LYS A 88 -5.50 -5.18 0.64
CA LYS A 88 -5.20 -6.06 1.76
C LYS A 88 -4.33 -7.24 1.34
N GLY A 89 -3.47 -7.66 2.25
CA GLY A 89 -2.60 -8.83 2.08
C GLY A 89 -1.38 -8.61 1.21
N VAL A 90 -1.17 -7.39 0.71
CA VAL A 90 -0.04 -7.08 -0.18
C VAL A 90 1.20 -6.73 0.63
N GLU A 91 2.32 -7.34 0.26
CA GLU A 91 3.65 -6.95 0.72
C GLU A 91 4.46 -6.45 -0.47
N ILE A 92 5.09 -5.28 -0.33
CA ILE A 92 5.94 -4.67 -1.37
C ILE A 92 7.36 -4.58 -0.83
N TYR A 93 8.30 -5.24 -1.52
CA TYR A 93 9.70 -5.27 -1.11
C TYR A 93 10.37 -3.91 -1.34
N GLN A 94 11.50 -3.72 -0.67
CA GLN A 94 12.19 -2.43 -0.61
C GLN A 94 12.62 -1.91 -1.99
N GLY A 95 12.67 -0.60 -2.11
CA GLY A 95 13.19 0.08 -3.29
C GLY A 95 12.31 0.02 -4.52
N CYS A 96 11.07 -0.46 -4.40
CA CYS A 96 10.17 -0.58 -5.53
C CYS A 96 9.49 0.75 -5.87
N VAL A 97 9.21 0.92 -7.16
CA VAL A 97 8.37 2.00 -7.69
C VAL A 97 7.10 1.37 -8.23
N ILE A 98 5.97 1.80 -7.70
CA ILE A 98 4.66 1.35 -8.18
C ILE A 98 4.13 2.41 -9.14
N ALA A 99 3.93 2.02 -10.39
CA ALA A 99 3.56 2.95 -11.47
C ALA A 99 2.20 3.61 -11.22
N GLY A 100 2.03 4.82 -11.74
CA GLY A 100 0.81 5.60 -11.54
C GLY A 100 -0.46 4.84 -11.90
N ASP A 101 -1.49 5.02 -11.09
CA ASP A 101 -2.81 4.40 -11.21
C ASP A 101 -2.83 2.87 -11.12
N ALA A 102 -1.72 2.23 -10.76
CA ALA A 102 -1.69 0.78 -10.59
C ALA A 102 -2.56 0.34 -9.41
N SER A 103 -3.28 -0.76 -9.60
CA SER A 103 -4.01 -1.44 -8.55
C SER A 103 -3.26 -2.73 -8.20
N ILE A 104 -2.76 -2.80 -6.97
CA ILE A 104 -1.89 -3.90 -6.54
C ILE A 104 -2.67 -4.79 -5.57
N CYS A 105 -3.00 -5.99 -6.03
CA CYS A 105 -3.74 -7.00 -5.28
C CYS A 105 -2.88 -8.22 -4.92
N LYS A 106 -1.66 -8.28 -5.44
CA LYS A 106 -0.68 -9.35 -5.19
C LYS A 106 0.61 -8.73 -4.71
N SER A 107 1.35 -9.46 -3.87
CA SER A 107 2.62 -8.97 -3.34
C SER A 107 3.67 -8.81 -4.43
N VAL A 108 4.53 -7.81 -4.24
CA VAL A 108 5.68 -7.52 -5.10
C VAL A 108 6.92 -8.05 -4.38
N ASN A 109 7.35 -9.26 -4.73
CA ASN A 109 8.37 -10.01 -4.00
C ASN A 109 9.77 -9.83 -4.57
N GLU A 110 9.98 -8.88 -5.46
CA GLU A 110 11.27 -8.55 -6.03
C GLU A 110 11.62 -7.11 -5.67
N PRO A 111 12.74 -6.87 -4.97
CA PRO A 111 13.12 -5.51 -4.60
C PRO A 111 13.61 -4.71 -5.80
N ASN A 112 13.63 -3.39 -5.67
CA ASN A 112 14.24 -2.49 -6.63
C ASN A 112 13.70 -2.65 -8.04
N ALA A 113 12.39 -2.73 -8.17
CA ALA A 113 11.70 -2.90 -9.44
C ALA A 113 10.65 -1.82 -9.67
N VAL A 114 10.35 -1.54 -10.93
CA VAL A 114 9.20 -0.74 -11.33
C VAL A 114 8.08 -1.70 -11.71
N VAL A 115 6.95 -1.57 -11.06
CA VAL A 115 5.85 -2.53 -11.17
C VAL A 115 4.54 -1.82 -11.46
N THR A 116 3.73 -2.39 -12.31
CA THR A 116 2.35 -1.98 -12.51
C THR A 116 1.40 -3.15 -12.18
N GLY A 117 0.14 -2.92 -12.17
CA GLY A 117 -0.92 -3.93 -11.96
C GLY A 117 -2.14 -3.45 -12.72
N MET A 118 -3.12 -4.21 -12.95
CA MET A 118 -3.53 -5.54 -12.58
C MET A 118 -3.76 -6.34 -13.85
N PRO A 119 -3.15 -7.52 -14.03
CA PRO A 119 -2.28 -8.19 -13.08
C PRO A 119 -0.91 -7.53 -12.94
N ILE A 120 -0.18 -7.92 -11.88
CA ILE A 120 1.16 -7.39 -11.62
C ILE A 120 2.07 -7.69 -12.80
N ARG A 121 2.79 -6.65 -13.23
CA ARG A 121 3.76 -6.74 -14.30
C ARG A 121 4.99 -5.92 -13.95
N TYR A 122 6.16 -6.53 -14.08
CA TYR A 122 7.43 -5.87 -13.84
C TYR A 122 7.87 -5.14 -15.10
N LEU A 123 7.89 -3.82 -15.04
CA LEU A 123 8.29 -2.96 -16.16
C LEU A 123 9.80 -2.82 -16.26
N ARG A 124 10.46 -2.76 -15.10
CA ARG A 124 11.91 -2.65 -14.98
C ARG A 124 12.37 -3.39 -13.74
N ARG A 125 13.58 -3.91 -13.77
CA ARG A 125 14.23 -4.56 -12.63
C ARG A 125 15.58 -3.91 -12.38
N GLU A 126 16.12 -4.15 -11.18
CA GLU A 126 17.45 -3.69 -10.79
C GLU A 126 17.58 -2.15 -10.96
N ILE A 127 16.55 -1.42 -10.55
CA ILE A 127 16.54 0.03 -10.65
C ILE A 127 16.93 0.67 -9.31
N GLN A 128 17.21 1.94 -9.38
CA GLN A 128 17.35 2.83 -8.23
C GLN A 128 16.56 4.10 -8.54
N TRP A 129 15.66 4.49 -7.67
CA TRP A 129 14.97 5.76 -7.83
C TRP A 129 15.53 6.78 -6.83
N ILE A 130 15.49 8.05 -7.23
CA ILE A 130 16.07 9.13 -6.45
C ILE A 130 14.94 10.06 -6.01
N PRO A 131 14.74 10.26 -4.69
CA PRO A 131 13.68 11.16 -4.19
C PRO A 131 13.93 12.63 -4.46
#